data_93471429703493e609dbc6e730afb9a9
#
_entry.id   93471429703493e609dbc6e730afb9a9
#
_cell.length_a   1.000
_cell.length_b   1.000
_cell.length_c   1.000
_cell.angle_alpha   90.00
_cell.angle_beta   90.00
_cell.angle_gamma   90.00
#
_symmetry.space_group_name_H-M   'P 1'
#
loop_
_entity.id
_entity.type
_entity.pdbx_description
1 polymer ?
#
loop_
_entity_poly.entity_id
_entity_poly.type
_entity_poly.pdbx_seq_one_letter_code
_entity_poly.pdbx_strand_id
1 'polypeptide(L)' 'MATEILIVDDNADIRNILNELIIDAGYKTRVAANYNQALSEIDKKIPDVAILD' A
#
# COMPACT_ATOMS: atom_id res chain seq x y z
N MET A 1 -2.14 12.88 12.85
CA MET A 1 -1.16 12.07 12.13
C MET A 1 -1.86 11.28 11.04
N ALA A 2 -1.23 11.16 9.89
CA ALA A 2 -1.84 10.44 8.77
C ALA A 2 -1.70 8.93 8.95
N THR A 3 -2.80 8.22 8.76
CA THR A 3 -2.79 6.75 8.71
C THR A 3 -2.04 6.31 7.45
N GLU A 4 -1.14 5.36 7.60
CA GLU A 4 -0.37 4.82 6.50
C GLU A 4 -0.90 3.46 6.07
N ILE A 5 -1.13 3.31 4.78
CA ILE A 5 -1.73 2.10 4.21
C ILE A 5 -0.77 1.51 3.19
N LEU A 6 -0.46 0.22 3.36
CA LEU A 6 0.33 -0.54 2.39
C LEU A 6 -0.64 -1.27 1.46
N ILE A 7 -0.47 -1.06 0.16
CA ILE A 7 -1.30 -1.70 -0.87
C ILE A 7 -0.45 -2.76 -1.56
N VAL A 8 -0.89 -4.00 -1.50
CA VAL A 8 -0.19 -5.12 -2.13
C VAL A 8 -1.09 -5.75 -3.18
N ASP A 9 -0.73 -5.60 -4.44
CA ASP A 9 -1.48 -6.15 -5.57
C ASP A 9 -0.52 -6.37 -6.74
N ASP A 10 -0.58 -7.54 -7.36
CA ASP A 10 0.27 -7.87 -8.50
C ASP A 10 -0.21 -7.19 -9.80
N ASN A 11 -1.45 -6.73 -9.83
CA ASN A 11 -1.99 -6.00 -10.99
C ASN A 11 -1.68 -4.51 -10.84
N ALA A 12 -0.83 -3.99 -11.73
CA ALA A 12 -0.39 -2.60 -11.66
C ALA A 12 -1.54 -1.60 -11.82
N ASP A 13 -2.52 -1.90 -12.66
CA ASP A 13 -3.64 -0.99 -12.88
C ASP A 13 -4.52 -0.88 -11.64
N ILE A 14 -4.83 -2.02 -11.02
CA ILE A 14 -5.62 -2.04 -9.79
C ILE A 14 -4.85 -1.38 -8.67
N ARG A 15 -3.57 -1.67 -8.54
CA ARG A 15 -2.70 -1.05 -7.53
C ARG A 15 -2.71 0.48 -7.66
N ASN A 16 -2.60 0.99 -8.89
CA ASN A 16 -2.61 2.43 -9.13
C ASN A 16 -3.96 3.06 -8.80
N ILE A 17 -5.06 2.40 -9.17
CA ILE A 17 -6.40 2.89 -8.86
C ILE A 17 -6.61 2.97 -7.35
N LEU A 18 -6.27 1.91 -6.62
CA LEU A 18 -6.39 1.90 -5.16
C LEU A 18 -5.52 2.98 -4.52
N ASN A 19 -4.30 3.15 -5.03
CA ASN A 19 -3.39 4.17 -4.52
C ASN A 19 -4.00 5.56 -4.64
N GLU A 20 -4.54 5.90 -5.80
CA GLU A 20 -5.17 7.20 -6.02
C GLU A 20 -6.37 7.43 -5.11
N LEU A 21 -7.25 6.41 -5.00
CA LEU A 21 -8.43 6.51 -4.16
C LEU A 21 -8.07 6.75 -2.70
N ILE A 22 -7.05 6.06 -2.21
CA ILE A 22 -6.64 6.15 -0.81
C ILE A 22 -5.94 7.47 -0.53
N ILE A 23 -5.10 7.95 -1.44
CA ILE A 23 -4.47 9.26 -1.33
C ILE A 23 -5.54 10.36 -1.31
N ASP A 24 -6.52 10.27 -2.20
CA ASP A 24 -7.61 11.25 -2.26
C ASP A 24 -8.44 11.27 -0.98
N ALA A 25 -8.51 10.15 -0.28
CA ALA A 25 -9.20 10.06 1.01
C ALA A 25 -8.39 10.65 2.17
N GLY A 26 -7.16 11.09 1.92
CA GLY A 26 -6.34 11.75 2.94
C GLY A 26 -5.34 10.86 3.66
N TYR A 27 -5.09 9.64 3.17
CA TYR A 27 -4.15 8.71 3.78
C TYR A 27 -2.79 8.77 3.09
N LYS A 28 -1.76 8.34 3.80
CA LYS A 28 -0.45 8.04 3.21
C LYS A 28 -0.47 6.62 2.67
N THR A 29 0.22 6.40 1.56
CA THR A 29 0.27 5.09 0.93
C THR A 29 1.70 4.64 0.66
N ARG A 30 1.88 3.32 0.71
CA ARG A 30 3.02 2.64 0.11
C ARG A 30 2.47 1.51 -0.73
N VAL A 31 3.18 1.13 -1.77
CA VAL A 31 2.71 0.08 -2.67
C VAL A 31 3.74 -1.02 -2.79
N ALA A 32 3.27 -2.24 -3.01
CA ALA A 32 4.11 -3.40 -3.29
C ALA A 32 3.44 -4.24 -4.37
N ALA A 33 4.24 -4.77 -5.29
CA ALA A 33 3.72 -5.55 -6.40
C ALA A 33 3.64 -7.04 -6.08
N ASN A 34 4.32 -7.48 -5.03
CA ASN A 34 4.37 -8.89 -4.66
C ASN A 34 4.67 -9.02 -3.16
N TYR A 35 4.66 -10.27 -2.70
CA TYR A 35 4.87 -10.60 -1.30
C TYR A 35 6.25 -10.16 -0.80
N ASN A 36 7.30 -10.39 -1.59
CA ASN A 36 8.65 -10.02 -1.19
C ASN A 36 8.82 -8.52 -1.03
N GLN A 37 8.23 -7.73 -1.92
CA GLN A 37 8.22 -6.28 -1.81
C GLN A 37 7.43 -5.83 -0.59
N ALA A 38 6.30 -6.49 -0.31
CA ALA A 38 5.49 -6.18 0.85
C ALA A 38 6.28 -6.41 2.14
N LEU A 39 6.98 -7.54 2.26
CA LEU A 39 7.81 -7.82 3.42
C LEU A 39 8.93 -6.79 3.58
N SER A 40 9.54 -6.38 2.49
CA SER A 40 10.58 -5.36 2.49
C SER A 40 10.04 -4.02 3.02
N GLU A 41 8.84 -3.63 2.60
CA GLU A 41 8.20 -2.39 3.06
C GLU A 41 7.84 -2.46 4.54
N ILE A 42 7.33 -3.60 4.99
CA ILE A 42 6.99 -3.81 6.40
C ILE A 42 8.24 -3.80 7.27
N ASP A 43 9.35 -4.34 6.77
CA ASP A 43 10.62 -4.35 7.49
C ASP A 43 11.17 -2.94 7.70
N LYS A 44 10.97 -2.05 6.72
CA LYS A 44 11.35 -0.64 6.85
C LYS A 44 10.50 0.08 7.89
N LYS A 45 9.20 -0.12 7.83
CA LYS A 45 8.23 0.48 8.74
C LYS A 45 6.92 -0.26 8.65
N ILE A 46 6.34 -0.62 9.79
CA ILE A 46 5.06 -1.32 9.85
C ILE A 46 3.95 -0.33 9.50
N PRO A 47 3.11 -0.61 8.49
CA PRO A 47 1.99 0.26 8.16
C PRO A 47 0.86 0.10 9.18
N ASP A 48 -0.04 1.08 9.23
CA ASP A 48 -1.22 0.99 10.09
C ASP A 48 -2.21 -0.04 9.56
N VAL A 49 -2.33 -0.13 8.22
CA VAL A 49 -3.23 -1.06 7.55
C VAL A 49 -2.54 -1.62 6.32
N ALA A 50 -2.81 -2.86 5.98
CA ALA A 50 -2.37 -3.47 4.73
C ALA A 50 -3.58 -3.99 3.95
N ILE A 51 -3.65 -3.63 2.66
CA ILE A 51 -4.65 -4.16 1.75
C ILE A 51 -3.96 -5.19 0.88
N LEU A 52 -4.40 -6.43 1.00
CA LEU A 52 -3.82 -7.58 0.29
C LEU A 52 -4.82 -8.14 -0.71
N ASP A 53 -4.34 -8.39 -1.91
CA ASP A 53 -5.14 -9.11 -2.91
C ASP A 53 -4.60 -10.52 -3.07
#